data_10a005eb47a26c80b130abc4fc1c79db
#
_entry.id   10a005eb47a26c80b130abc4fc1c79db
#
_cell.length_a   1.000
_cell.length_b   1.000
_cell.length_c   1.000
_cell.angle_alpha   90.00
_cell.angle_beta   90.00
_cell.angle_gamma   90.00
#
_symmetry.space_group_name_H-M   'P 1'
#
loop_
_entity.id
_entity.type
_entity.pdbx_description
1 polymer ?
#
loop_
_entity_poly.entity_id
_entity_poly.type
_entity_poly.pdbx_seq_one_letter_code
_entity_poly.pdbx_strand_id
1 'polypeptide(L)'
;GKIRLVTLAPNMPGSLEFIKEVSDEVMVSIGHTTADYDTALAAMKAGAHHVTHLYNAMPPFAHRNPGVIGAAFDDPECRMELICDGYHIHGAVVRATFSMMGSERMVLISDSMMATGMPNGTYSLGGQAVWMKDGKATLTDGETIAGSATNLYDCMRKAVSFDIPLADAIFAATRNPAQSIGIYDEVGSIAPGKKAVSYTHLRAHE
;
A
#
# COMPACT_ATOMS: atom_id res chain seq x y z
N GLY A 1 -8.01 9.72 -17.43
CA GLY A 1 -8.67 8.42 -17.51
C GLY A 1 -9.35 8.03 -16.19
N LYS A 2 -10.06 6.91 -16.17
CA LYS A 2 -10.70 6.39 -14.94
C LYS A 2 -9.71 5.56 -14.10
N ILE A 3 -8.74 4.91 -14.74
CA ILE A 3 -7.65 4.17 -14.10
C ILE A 3 -6.58 5.19 -13.70
N ARG A 4 -6.15 5.17 -12.44
CA ARG A 4 -5.14 6.08 -11.90
C ARG A 4 -3.87 5.35 -11.46
N LEU A 5 -3.99 4.08 -11.09
CA LEU A 5 -2.89 3.23 -10.67
C LEU A 5 -3.08 1.82 -11.22
N VAL A 6 -1.99 1.19 -11.62
CA VAL A 6 -1.94 -0.22 -12.01
C VAL A 6 -0.77 -0.90 -11.30
N THR A 7 -1.02 -2.09 -10.73
CA THR A 7 0.04 -2.91 -10.11
C THR A 7 0.47 -4.01 -11.08
N LEU A 8 1.78 -4.21 -11.19
CA LEU A 8 2.36 -5.30 -11.98
C LEU A 8 3.65 -5.85 -11.36
N ALA A 9 4.04 -7.04 -11.81
CA ALA A 9 5.31 -7.67 -11.49
C ALA A 9 6.33 -7.37 -12.59
N PRO A 10 7.43 -6.63 -12.31
CA PRO A 10 8.37 -6.17 -13.34
C PRO A 10 9.22 -7.29 -13.94
N ASN A 11 9.28 -8.46 -13.29
CA ASN A 11 9.96 -9.65 -13.78
C ASN A 11 9.17 -10.44 -14.83
N MET A 12 7.95 -10.01 -15.17
CA MET A 12 7.17 -10.66 -16.23
C MET A 12 7.59 -10.13 -17.60
N PRO A 13 7.57 -11.00 -18.65
CA PRO A 13 7.88 -10.58 -20.01
C PRO A 13 7.00 -9.41 -20.47
N GLY A 14 7.60 -8.40 -21.09
CA GLY A 14 6.89 -7.21 -21.60
C GLY A 14 6.57 -6.14 -20.54
N SER A 15 6.88 -6.38 -19.27
CA SER A 15 6.56 -5.43 -18.19
C SER A 15 7.29 -4.10 -18.34
N LEU A 16 8.56 -4.09 -18.69
CA LEU A 16 9.34 -2.86 -18.86
C LEU A 16 8.85 -2.01 -20.03
N GLU A 17 8.47 -2.65 -21.13
CA GLU A 17 7.87 -1.99 -22.30
C GLU A 17 6.53 -1.37 -21.91
N PHE A 18 5.68 -2.13 -21.24
CA PHE A 18 4.38 -1.65 -20.74
C PHE A 18 4.54 -0.47 -19.79
N ILE A 19 5.47 -0.52 -18.83
CA ILE A 19 5.73 0.60 -17.91
C ILE A 19 6.05 1.88 -18.70
N LYS A 20 6.98 1.80 -19.66
CA LYS A 20 7.37 2.96 -20.50
C LYS A 20 6.22 3.52 -21.32
N GLU A 21 5.30 2.66 -21.77
CA GLU A 21 4.16 3.07 -22.58
C GLU A 21 3.10 3.82 -21.78
N VAL A 22 2.88 3.43 -20.49
CA VAL A 22 1.72 3.92 -19.73
C VAL A 22 2.07 4.88 -18.59
N SER A 23 3.33 4.99 -18.18
CA SER A 23 3.74 5.72 -16.97
C SER A 23 3.45 7.22 -17.01
N ASP A 24 3.36 7.82 -18.19
CA ASP A 24 2.96 9.23 -18.34
C ASP A 24 1.47 9.48 -18.07
N GLU A 25 0.62 8.44 -18.16
CA GLU A 25 -0.82 8.56 -17.99
C GLU A 25 -1.34 7.94 -16.69
N VAL A 26 -0.68 6.87 -16.21
CA VAL A 26 -1.12 6.04 -15.09
C VAL A 26 0.05 5.76 -14.17
N MET A 27 -0.13 5.93 -12.85
CA MET A 27 0.87 5.51 -11.87
C MET A 27 1.07 3.99 -11.95
N VAL A 28 2.30 3.56 -12.21
CA VAL A 28 2.65 2.13 -12.21
C VAL A 28 3.26 1.77 -10.86
N SER A 29 2.69 0.73 -10.24
CA SER A 29 3.11 0.21 -8.94
C SER A 29 3.71 -1.19 -9.11
N ILE A 30 4.84 -1.42 -8.45
CA ILE A 30 5.49 -2.73 -8.39
C ILE A 30 4.87 -3.52 -7.24
N GLY A 31 4.37 -4.72 -7.52
CA GLY A 31 3.82 -5.61 -6.48
C GLY A 31 3.70 -7.05 -6.94
N HIS A 32 3.43 -7.99 -6.00
CA HIS A 32 3.26 -9.42 -6.27
C HIS A 32 4.38 -9.98 -7.15
N THR A 33 5.64 -9.77 -6.78
CA THR A 33 6.79 -10.01 -7.64
C THR A 33 7.89 -10.78 -6.93
N THR A 34 8.69 -11.51 -7.69
CA THR A 34 9.95 -12.10 -7.26
C THR A 34 11.16 -11.32 -7.77
N ALA A 35 10.96 -10.08 -8.24
CA ALA A 35 12.03 -9.25 -8.80
C ALA A 35 13.14 -9.01 -7.78
N ASP A 36 14.38 -9.10 -8.27
CA ASP A 36 15.56 -8.67 -7.56
C ASP A 36 15.71 -7.13 -7.60
N TYR A 37 16.77 -6.63 -6.99
CA TYR A 37 17.07 -5.20 -6.92
C TYR A 37 17.22 -4.57 -8.31
N ASP A 38 17.99 -5.20 -9.19
CA ASP A 38 18.29 -4.64 -10.51
C ASP A 38 17.06 -4.57 -11.41
N THR A 39 16.24 -5.63 -11.37
CA THR A 39 14.96 -5.69 -12.09
C THR A 39 13.98 -4.61 -11.58
N ALA A 40 13.88 -4.45 -10.27
CA ALA A 40 13.01 -3.43 -9.67
C ALA A 40 13.50 -2.01 -9.99
N LEU A 41 14.82 -1.76 -9.87
CA LEU A 41 15.41 -0.47 -10.21
C LEU A 41 15.26 -0.13 -11.70
N ALA A 42 15.34 -1.12 -12.59
CA ALA A 42 15.08 -0.93 -14.02
C ALA A 42 13.62 -0.53 -14.28
N ALA A 43 12.67 -1.13 -13.55
CA ALA A 43 11.26 -0.77 -13.64
C ALA A 43 11.00 0.66 -13.12
N MET A 44 11.64 1.06 -12.01
CA MET A 44 11.54 2.43 -11.49
C MET A 44 12.12 3.44 -12.48
N LYS A 45 13.27 3.18 -13.06
CA LYS A 45 13.86 4.01 -14.13
C LYS A 45 12.99 4.08 -15.40
N ALA A 46 12.12 3.09 -15.59
CA ALA A 46 11.16 3.06 -16.70
C ALA A 46 9.87 3.84 -16.39
N GLY A 47 9.65 4.29 -15.13
CA GLY A 47 8.51 5.09 -14.70
C GLY A 47 7.60 4.46 -13.63
N ALA A 48 7.97 3.32 -13.04
CA ALA A 48 7.20 2.68 -11.95
C ALA A 48 7.60 3.25 -10.58
N HIS A 49 7.14 4.43 -10.23
CA HIS A 49 7.50 5.12 -8.98
C HIS A 49 6.53 4.84 -7.83
N HIS A 50 6.06 3.60 -7.72
CA HIS A 50 5.18 3.17 -6.63
C HIS A 50 5.43 1.69 -6.28
N VAL A 51 5.22 1.31 -5.01
CA VAL A 51 5.29 -0.08 -4.56
C VAL A 51 4.04 -0.43 -3.77
N THR A 52 3.35 -1.46 -4.21
CA THR A 52 2.14 -2.01 -3.59
C THR A 52 2.50 -2.81 -2.35
N HIS A 53 1.80 -2.58 -1.24
CA HIS A 53 1.89 -3.29 0.06
C HIS A 53 3.30 -3.79 0.39
N LEU A 54 4.26 -2.85 0.50
CA LEU A 54 5.68 -3.10 0.75
C LEU A 54 5.90 -4.23 1.78
N TYR A 55 6.85 -5.10 1.56
CA TYR A 55 7.17 -6.35 2.27
C TYR A 55 6.28 -7.55 1.93
N ASN A 56 5.04 -7.35 1.47
CA ASN A 56 4.10 -8.43 1.22
C ASN A 56 4.20 -8.91 -0.23
N ALA A 57 4.11 -10.22 -0.45
CA ALA A 57 4.20 -10.85 -1.75
C ALA A 57 5.43 -10.41 -2.59
N MET A 58 6.58 -10.20 -1.94
CA MET A 58 7.86 -9.86 -2.55
C MET A 58 9.03 -10.44 -1.75
N PRO A 59 10.26 -10.56 -2.31
CA PRO A 59 11.43 -11.01 -1.58
C PRO A 59 11.73 -10.11 -0.37
N PRO A 60 12.24 -10.68 0.74
CA PRO A 60 12.55 -9.91 1.94
C PRO A 60 13.73 -8.95 1.72
N PHE A 61 13.75 -7.85 2.49
CA PHE A 61 14.88 -6.92 2.52
C PHE A 61 16.08 -7.55 3.23
N ALA A 62 17.03 -8.08 2.47
CA ALA A 62 18.23 -8.71 2.99
C ALA A 62 19.47 -7.90 2.60
N HIS A 63 20.49 -7.91 3.48
CA HIS A 63 21.70 -7.09 3.35
C HIS A 63 22.55 -7.38 2.10
N ARG A 64 22.37 -8.52 1.43
CA ARG A 64 23.04 -8.86 0.16
C ARG A 64 22.08 -8.91 -1.03
N ASN A 65 20.79 -9.06 -0.77
CA ASN A 65 19.74 -9.12 -1.78
C ASN A 65 18.61 -8.19 -1.33
N PRO A 66 18.75 -6.86 -1.55
CA PRO A 66 17.80 -5.89 -1.01
C PRO A 66 16.46 -5.85 -1.74
N GLY A 67 16.37 -6.47 -2.93
CA GLY A 67 15.15 -6.62 -3.69
C GLY A 67 14.43 -5.32 -4.02
N VAL A 68 13.10 -5.40 -4.17
CA VAL A 68 12.23 -4.24 -4.44
C VAL A 68 12.35 -3.17 -3.36
N ILE A 69 12.50 -3.58 -2.09
CA ILE A 69 12.58 -2.65 -0.95
C ILE A 69 13.84 -1.77 -1.05
N GLY A 70 14.98 -2.37 -1.40
CA GLY A 70 16.22 -1.63 -1.62
C GLY A 70 16.15 -0.70 -2.82
N ALA A 71 15.55 -1.14 -3.92
CA ALA A 71 15.34 -0.30 -5.10
C ALA A 71 14.43 0.89 -4.79
N ALA A 72 13.34 0.67 -4.03
CA ALA A 72 12.43 1.74 -3.58
C ALA A 72 13.12 2.74 -2.62
N PHE A 73 14.09 2.27 -1.82
CA PHE A 73 14.90 3.15 -0.98
C PHE A 73 15.76 4.09 -1.83
N ASP A 74 16.40 3.57 -2.86
CA ASP A 74 17.32 4.32 -3.72
C ASP A 74 16.62 5.22 -4.76
N ASP A 75 15.32 5.00 -5.04
CA ASP A 75 14.52 5.89 -5.87
C ASP A 75 13.79 6.94 -5.01
N PRO A 76 14.22 8.23 -5.03
CA PRO A 76 13.62 9.27 -4.20
C PRO A 76 12.18 9.62 -4.59
N GLU A 77 11.73 9.30 -5.79
CA GLU A 77 10.38 9.57 -6.27
C GLU A 77 9.41 8.44 -5.92
N CYS A 78 9.94 7.26 -5.59
CA CYS A 78 9.13 6.08 -5.29
C CYS A 78 8.32 6.27 -4.00
N ARG A 79 7.01 6.03 -4.08
CA ARG A 79 6.09 5.97 -2.95
C ARG A 79 5.79 4.52 -2.60
N MET A 80 5.58 4.24 -1.32
CA MET A 80 5.44 2.87 -0.83
C MET A 80 4.20 2.72 0.02
N GLU A 81 3.38 1.74 -0.33
CA GLU A 81 2.20 1.38 0.46
C GLU A 81 2.58 0.49 1.64
N LEU A 82 1.96 0.73 2.80
CA LEU A 82 2.06 -0.12 3.99
C LEU A 82 0.68 -0.51 4.50
N ILE A 83 0.47 -1.81 4.74
CA ILE A 83 -0.67 -2.34 5.49
C ILE A 83 -0.32 -2.27 6.98
N CYS A 84 -0.84 -1.27 7.67
CA CYS A 84 -0.53 -1.04 9.08
C CYS A 84 -1.65 -1.53 9.99
N ASP A 85 -1.98 -2.82 9.94
CA ASP A 85 -3.03 -3.46 10.75
C ASP A 85 -2.50 -4.13 12.02
N GLY A 86 -1.19 -4.28 12.14
CA GLY A 86 -0.51 -4.96 13.24
C GLY A 86 -0.36 -6.47 13.05
N TYR A 87 -0.82 -7.02 11.93
CA TYR A 87 -0.65 -8.43 11.55
C TYR A 87 0.34 -8.58 10.39
N HIS A 88 0.22 -7.76 9.33
CA HIS A 88 1.09 -7.82 8.16
C HIS A 88 2.52 -7.38 8.45
N ILE A 89 2.69 -6.33 9.26
CA ILE A 89 3.99 -5.73 9.50
C ILE A 89 4.14 -5.44 11.00
N HIS A 90 5.24 -5.90 11.57
CA HIS A 90 5.59 -5.63 12.97
C HIS A 90 5.84 -4.12 13.18
N GLY A 91 5.40 -3.55 14.31
CA GLY A 91 5.52 -2.11 14.58
C GLY A 91 6.94 -1.55 14.51
N ALA A 92 7.95 -2.35 14.90
CA ALA A 92 9.36 -1.94 14.76
C ALA A 92 9.77 -1.77 13.29
N VAL A 93 9.24 -2.62 12.38
CA VAL A 93 9.49 -2.52 10.94
C VAL A 93 8.77 -1.30 10.37
N VAL A 94 7.53 -1.02 10.80
CA VAL A 94 6.80 0.21 10.41
C VAL A 94 7.63 1.45 10.78
N ARG A 95 8.12 1.57 12.02
CA ARG A 95 8.97 2.70 12.44
C ARG A 95 10.25 2.80 11.61
N ALA A 96 10.95 1.68 11.42
CA ALA A 96 12.18 1.66 10.63
C ALA A 96 11.92 2.12 9.19
N THR A 97 10.81 1.70 8.58
CA THR A 97 10.42 2.08 7.22
C THR A 97 10.15 3.57 7.12
N PHE A 98 9.32 4.13 8.02
CA PHE A 98 9.09 5.57 8.04
C PHE A 98 10.38 6.39 8.24
N SER A 99 11.27 5.92 9.10
CA SER A 99 12.57 6.57 9.34
C SER A 99 13.51 6.48 8.13
N MET A 100 13.55 5.34 7.47
CA MET A 100 14.46 5.06 6.35
C MET A 100 13.98 5.71 5.05
N MET A 101 12.66 5.64 4.77
CA MET A 101 12.08 6.08 3.51
C MET A 101 11.62 7.56 3.54
N GLY A 102 11.35 8.10 4.74
CA GLY A 102 10.75 9.41 4.93
C GLY A 102 9.22 9.39 4.83
N SER A 103 8.56 10.13 5.73
CA SER A 103 7.09 10.15 5.86
C SER A 103 6.36 10.61 4.59
N GLU A 104 7.01 11.47 3.79
CA GLU A 104 6.44 12.03 2.56
C GLU A 104 6.20 10.98 1.46
N ARG A 105 6.95 9.88 1.49
CA ARG A 105 6.85 8.80 0.50
C ARG A 105 5.95 7.65 0.96
N MET A 106 5.52 7.66 2.23
CA MET A 106 4.70 6.59 2.78
C MET A 106 3.23 6.78 2.44
N VAL A 107 2.56 5.68 2.07
CA VAL A 107 1.13 5.59 1.82
C VAL A 107 0.55 4.49 2.70
N LEU A 108 -0.38 4.80 3.58
CA LEU A 108 -1.12 3.78 4.33
C LEU A 108 -2.26 3.25 3.48
N ILE A 109 -2.37 1.94 3.43
CA ILE A 109 -3.48 1.23 2.82
C ILE A 109 -4.06 0.22 3.81
N SER A 110 -5.30 -0.17 3.59
CA SER A 110 -5.92 -1.24 4.37
C SER A 110 -5.79 -2.61 3.71
N ASP A 111 -5.73 -2.66 2.39
CA ASP A 111 -5.82 -3.92 1.63
C ASP A 111 -7.01 -4.78 2.07
N SER A 112 -8.15 -4.11 2.33
CA SER A 112 -9.36 -4.70 2.90
C SER A 112 -9.96 -5.72 1.95
N MET A 113 -10.28 -6.90 2.47
CA MET A 113 -11.05 -7.92 1.76
C MET A 113 -12.54 -7.89 2.14
N MET A 114 -13.36 -8.70 1.46
CA MET A 114 -14.82 -8.73 1.64
C MET A 114 -15.28 -9.06 3.06
N ALA A 115 -14.43 -9.64 3.92
CA ALA A 115 -14.78 -9.95 5.31
C ALA A 115 -14.55 -8.77 6.28
N THR A 116 -14.08 -7.62 5.81
CA THR A 116 -13.88 -6.43 6.65
C THR A 116 -15.18 -5.99 7.28
N GLY A 117 -15.21 -5.90 8.62
CA GLY A 117 -16.41 -5.57 9.38
C GLY A 117 -17.43 -6.71 9.53
N MET A 118 -17.14 -7.89 9.03
CA MET A 118 -17.99 -9.06 9.14
C MET A 118 -17.65 -9.89 10.41
N PRO A 119 -18.56 -10.73 10.91
CA PRO A 119 -18.29 -11.66 12.01
C PRO A 119 -17.17 -12.66 11.68
N ASN A 120 -16.60 -13.30 12.72
CA ASN A 120 -15.72 -14.45 12.52
C ASN A 120 -16.38 -15.53 11.65
N GLY A 121 -15.66 -16.07 10.67
CA GLY A 121 -16.23 -17.05 9.75
C GLY A 121 -15.33 -17.34 8.54
N THR A 122 -15.89 -18.09 7.60
CA THR A 122 -15.21 -18.42 6.33
C THR A 122 -15.74 -17.54 5.21
N TYR A 123 -14.82 -16.96 4.45
CA TYR A 123 -15.07 -16.05 3.34
C TYR A 123 -14.27 -16.49 2.11
N SER A 124 -14.28 -15.70 1.05
CA SER A 124 -13.52 -15.97 -0.17
C SER A 124 -12.68 -14.76 -0.58
N LEU A 125 -11.49 -15.00 -1.08
CA LEU A 125 -10.63 -14.00 -1.72
C LEU A 125 -10.04 -14.61 -2.99
N GLY A 126 -10.36 -14.04 -4.16
CA GLY A 126 -9.88 -14.55 -5.44
C GLY A 126 -10.22 -16.02 -5.72
N GLY A 127 -11.35 -16.51 -5.19
CA GLY A 127 -11.78 -17.91 -5.31
C GLY A 127 -11.16 -18.87 -4.28
N GLN A 128 -10.28 -18.40 -3.41
CA GLN A 128 -9.70 -19.17 -2.31
C GLN A 128 -10.50 -18.95 -1.03
N ALA A 129 -10.67 -20.01 -0.23
CA ALA A 129 -11.30 -19.90 1.08
C ALA A 129 -10.36 -19.20 2.07
N VAL A 130 -10.91 -18.24 2.82
CA VAL A 130 -10.21 -17.45 3.84
C VAL A 130 -10.96 -17.57 5.17
N TRP A 131 -10.24 -17.81 6.23
CA TRP A 131 -10.75 -17.77 7.60
C TRP A 131 -10.54 -16.38 8.20
N MET A 132 -11.62 -15.75 8.66
CA MET A 132 -11.55 -14.53 9.43
C MET A 132 -11.80 -14.85 10.90
N LYS A 133 -10.81 -14.54 11.74
CA LYS A 133 -10.89 -14.73 13.19
C LYS A 133 -10.23 -13.55 13.91
N ASP A 134 -10.99 -12.89 14.79
CA ASP A 134 -10.52 -11.82 15.68
C ASP A 134 -9.78 -10.70 14.94
N GLY A 135 -10.28 -10.29 13.76
CA GLY A 135 -9.72 -9.22 12.94
C GLY A 135 -8.54 -9.66 12.05
N LYS A 136 -8.17 -10.94 12.07
CA LYS A 136 -7.12 -11.50 11.21
C LYS A 136 -7.74 -12.39 10.14
N ALA A 137 -7.37 -12.19 8.87
CA ALA A 137 -7.76 -13.03 7.75
C ALA A 137 -6.57 -13.91 7.32
N THR A 138 -6.79 -15.22 7.22
CA THR A 138 -5.76 -16.19 6.81
C THR A 138 -6.33 -17.16 5.77
N LEU A 139 -5.45 -17.72 4.93
CA LEU A 139 -5.81 -18.88 4.14
C LEU A 139 -6.18 -20.05 5.06
N THR A 140 -6.67 -21.14 4.48
CA THR A 140 -7.10 -22.35 5.21
C THR A 140 -5.96 -23.08 5.92
N ASP A 141 -4.70 -22.74 5.65
CA ASP A 141 -3.53 -23.19 6.41
C ASP A 141 -3.46 -22.56 7.83
N GLY A 142 -4.24 -21.49 8.08
CA GLY A 142 -4.28 -20.77 9.35
C GLY A 142 -3.06 -19.85 9.61
N GLU A 143 -2.08 -19.81 8.72
CA GLU A 143 -0.82 -19.08 8.88
C GLU A 143 -0.66 -17.97 7.83
N THR A 144 -0.92 -18.26 6.56
CA THR A 144 -0.75 -17.31 5.46
C THR A 144 -1.81 -16.21 5.53
N ILE A 145 -1.38 -14.96 5.73
CA ILE A 145 -2.29 -13.80 5.73
C ILE A 145 -2.83 -13.58 4.31
N ALA A 146 -4.13 -13.32 4.20
CA ALA A 146 -4.84 -13.21 2.94
C ALA A 146 -5.70 -11.95 2.90
N GLY A 147 -5.12 -10.83 2.47
CA GLY A 147 -5.72 -9.51 2.58
C GLY A 147 -5.92 -9.08 4.04
N SER A 148 -6.56 -7.96 4.28
CA SER A 148 -6.84 -7.51 5.64
C SER A 148 -8.34 -7.52 5.96
N ALA A 149 -8.66 -7.59 7.25
CA ALA A 149 -10.01 -7.39 7.78
C ALA A 149 -10.16 -6.02 8.48
N THR A 150 -9.24 -5.09 8.22
CA THR A 150 -9.20 -3.75 8.80
C THR A 150 -9.67 -2.69 7.78
N ASN A 151 -9.83 -1.46 8.25
CA ASN A 151 -10.09 -0.30 7.41
C ASN A 151 -8.93 0.72 7.52
N LEU A 152 -8.89 1.70 6.62
CA LEU A 152 -7.79 2.66 6.57
C LEU A 152 -7.69 3.53 7.83
N TYR A 153 -8.82 3.88 8.45
CA TYR A 153 -8.82 4.67 9.69
C TYR A 153 -8.14 3.92 10.84
N ASP A 154 -8.44 2.62 10.97
CA ASP A 154 -7.80 1.78 11.98
C ASP A 154 -6.33 1.51 11.67
N CYS A 155 -5.93 1.39 10.40
CA CYS A 155 -4.51 1.36 9.99
C CYS A 155 -3.77 2.63 10.42
N MET A 156 -4.36 3.81 10.20
CA MET A 156 -3.78 5.08 10.63
C MET A 156 -3.64 5.15 12.16
N ARG A 157 -4.67 4.76 12.91
CA ARG A 157 -4.60 4.69 14.39
C ARG A 157 -3.55 3.71 14.87
N LYS A 158 -3.42 2.58 14.19
CA LYS A 158 -2.41 1.57 14.49
C LYS A 158 -1.00 2.12 14.24
N ALA A 159 -0.77 2.86 13.16
CA ALA A 159 0.51 3.53 12.91
C ALA A 159 0.88 4.49 14.06
N VAL A 160 -0.08 5.29 14.54
CA VAL A 160 0.13 6.15 15.72
C VAL A 160 0.46 5.34 16.96
N SER A 161 -0.19 4.20 17.18
CA SER A 161 0.12 3.29 18.31
C SER A 161 1.49 2.62 18.21
N PHE A 162 2.11 2.67 17.04
CA PHE A 162 3.49 2.26 16.78
C PHE A 162 4.50 3.42 16.82
N ASP A 163 4.13 4.54 17.44
CA ASP A 163 4.94 5.75 17.62
C ASP A 163 5.22 6.52 16.33
N ILE A 164 4.43 6.33 15.26
CA ILE A 164 4.47 7.23 14.12
C ILE A 164 3.77 8.54 14.52
N PRO A 165 4.40 9.71 14.29
CA PRO A 165 3.78 10.99 14.59
C PRO A 165 2.39 11.11 13.93
N LEU A 166 1.41 11.65 14.68
CA LEU A 166 0.02 11.76 14.20
C LEU A 166 -0.08 12.47 12.85
N ALA A 167 0.67 13.55 12.66
CA ALA A 167 0.67 14.28 11.39
C ALA A 167 1.15 13.41 10.23
N ASP A 168 2.22 12.63 10.42
CA ASP A 168 2.78 11.75 9.40
C ASP A 168 1.81 10.61 9.06
N ALA A 169 1.16 10.01 10.08
CA ALA A 169 0.14 8.99 9.86
C ALA A 169 -1.07 9.53 9.09
N ILE A 170 -1.52 10.76 9.41
CA ILE A 170 -2.59 11.43 8.66
C ILE A 170 -2.15 11.70 7.22
N PHE A 171 -0.96 12.25 7.00
CA PHE A 171 -0.45 12.51 5.65
C PHE A 171 -0.33 11.23 4.82
N ALA A 172 0.19 10.16 5.41
CA ALA A 172 0.31 8.86 4.75
C ALA A 172 -1.06 8.24 4.40
N ALA A 173 -2.13 8.58 5.13
CA ALA A 173 -3.48 8.09 4.86
C ALA A 173 -4.33 9.03 3.96
N THR A 174 -3.87 10.25 3.67
CA THR A 174 -4.68 11.28 2.98
C THR A 174 -3.93 12.00 1.87
N ARG A 175 -2.98 12.87 2.22
CA ARG A 175 -2.23 13.71 1.28
C ARG A 175 -1.38 12.87 0.33
N ASN A 176 -0.56 11.98 0.86
CA ASN A 176 0.40 11.22 0.08
C ASN A 176 -0.28 10.32 -0.97
N PRO A 177 -1.32 9.52 -0.65
CA PRO A 177 -2.03 8.75 -1.66
C PRO A 177 -2.73 9.64 -2.69
N ALA A 178 -3.30 10.78 -2.30
CA ALA A 178 -3.92 11.71 -3.24
C ALA A 178 -2.91 12.32 -4.21
N GLN A 179 -1.70 12.64 -3.74
CA GLN A 179 -0.60 13.10 -4.59
C GLN A 179 -0.10 11.98 -5.50
N SER A 180 0.01 10.75 -4.98
CA SER A 180 0.48 9.59 -5.73
C SER A 180 -0.32 9.34 -7.01
N ILE A 181 -1.63 9.51 -6.95
CA ILE A 181 -2.53 9.27 -8.10
C ILE A 181 -3.05 10.55 -8.78
N GLY A 182 -2.44 11.70 -8.45
CA GLY A 182 -2.71 12.97 -9.14
C GLY A 182 -4.11 13.55 -8.88
N ILE A 183 -4.68 13.36 -7.68
CA ILE A 183 -6.00 13.92 -7.30
C ILE A 183 -5.93 14.85 -6.07
N TYR A 184 -4.74 15.28 -5.71
CA TYR A 184 -4.57 16.10 -4.50
C TYR A 184 -5.30 17.44 -4.58
N ASP A 185 -5.53 17.99 -5.75
CA ASP A 185 -6.31 19.22 -5.94
C ASP A 185 -7.81 19.02 -5.59
N GLU A 186 -8.29 17.77 -5.63
CA GLU A 186 -9.68 17.44 -5.31
C GLU A 186 -9.90 16.99 -3.87
N VAL A 187 -8.95 16.20 -3.31
CA VAL A 187 -9.04 15.55 -2.00
C VAL A 187 -7.69 15.53 -1.28
N GLY A 188 -7.61 14.93 -0.09
CA GLY A 188 -6.36 14.68 0.63
C GLY A 188 -5.93 15.81 1.58
N SER A 189 -6.68 16.93 1.65
CA SER A 189 -6.49 17.98 2.66
C SER A 189 -7.79 18.75 2.88
N ILE A 190 -7.89 19.40 4.03
CA ILE A 190 -9.00 20.33 4.35
C ILE A 190 -8.62 21.70 3.81
N ALA A 191 -9.18 22.06 2.65
CA ALA A 191 -8.97 23.35 2.01
C ALA A 191 -10.22 23.78 1.24
N PRO A 192 -10.47 25.10 1.06
CA PRO A 192 -11.58 25.58 0.26
C PRO A 192 -11.57 25.01 -1.15
N GLY A 193 -12.73 24.55 -1.64
CA GLY A 193 -12.90 23.96 -2.97
C GLY A 193 -12.64 22.46 -3.06
N LYS A 194 -12.03 21.82 -2.06
CA LYS A 194 -11.85 20.37 -2.04
C LYS A 194 -13.10 19.62 -1.56
N LYS A 195 -13.23 18.36 -2.00
CA LYS A 195 -14.35 17.50 -1.63
C LYS A 195 -14.24 17.06 -0.16
N ALA A 196 -15.32 17.24 0.62
CA ALA A 196 -15.43 16.83 2.02
C ALA A 196 -15.94 15.37 2.12
N VAL A 197 -15.19 14.41 1.61
CA VAL A 197 -15.61 13.01 1.48
C VAL A 197 -15.98 12.39 2.82
N SER A 198 -15.23 12.65 3.89
CA SER A 198 -15.50 12.11 5.22
C SER A 198 -16.86 12.52 5.77
N TYR A 199 -17.27 13.77 5.61
CA TYR A 199 -18.57 14.23 6.02
C TYR A 199 -19.70 13.58 5.20
N THR A 200 -19.54 13.54 3.90
CA THR A 200 -20.56 13.01 2.98
C THR A 200 -20.81 11.51 3.19
N HIS A 201 -19.78 10.72 3.48
CA HIS A 201 -19.89 9.27 3.58
C HIS A 201 -20.15 8.75 4.99
N LEU A 202 -19.71 9.45 6.04
CA LEU A 202 -19.85 9.00 7.42
C LEU A 202 -21.12 9.51 8.11
N ARG A 203 -21.77 10.56 7.60
CA ARG A 203 -22.98 11.15 8.18
C ARG A 203 -24.19 11.20 7.26
N ALA A 204 -24.13 10.56 6.12
CA ALA A 204 -25.24 10.54 5.15
C ALA A 204 -26.48 9.76 5.64
N HIS A 205 -26.46 9.23 6.85
CA HIS A 205 -27.53 8.41 7.44
C HIS A 205 -28.09 8.96 8.75
N GLU A 206 -27.78 10.20 9.13
CA GLU A 206 -28.44 10.90 10.24
C GLU A 206 -29.58 11.82 9.75
#